data_e00257329e5c27b5404748f270a3019d
#
_entry.id   e00257329e5c27b5404748f270a3019d
#
_cell.length_a   1.000
_cell.length_b   1.000
_cell.length_c   1.000
_cell.angle_alpha   90.00
_cell.angle_beta   90.00
_cell.angle_gamma   90.00
#
_symmetry.space_group_name_H-M   'P 1'
#
loop_
_entity.id
_entity.type
_entity.pdbx_description
1 polymer ?
#
loop_
_entity_poly.entity_id
_entity_poly.type
_entity_poly.pdbx_seq_one_letter_code
_entity_poly.pdbx_strand_id
1 'polypeptide(L)'
;SEQDAATGIARRQGVQDALREVGLNADGLPRAYCAAFSMEEGHRCMEELLARCPQLDGVVCVTDTVAFGALQVLRAAGRRVGQDVGLAGIGDNWAGKVVQPGLTTIRFYQKQVGQEAARMLLQSLEHTGAGTEPVRQTTLGYTLVERGSL
;
A
#
# COMPACT_ATOMS: atom_id res chain seq x y z
N SER A 1 8.90 -2.17 -12.93
CA SER A 1 8.20 -2.79 -14.07
C SER A 1 6.90 -2.05 -14.38
N GLU A 2 6.29 -2.28 -15.55
CA GLU A 2 4.96 -1.73 -15.89
C GLU A 2 3.89 -2.15 -14.88
N GLN A 3 4.02 -3.34 -14.33
CA GLN A 3 3.10 -3.88 -13.32
C GLN A 3 3.23 -3.16 -11.98
N ASP A 4 4.42 -2.74 -11.58
CA ASP A 4 4.64 -1.93 -10.38
C ASP A 4 4.06 -0.54 -10.56
N ALA A 5 4.19 0.04 -11.74
CA ALA A 5 3.56 1.31 -12.10
C ALA A 5 2.03 1.21 -12.04
N ALA A 6 1.42 0.17 -12.60
CA ALA A 6 -0.02 -0.05 -12.57
C ALA A 6 -0.54 -0.20 -11.12
N THR A 7 0.17 -0.95 -10.28
CA THR A 7 -0.16 -1.09 -8.85
C THR A 7 -0.11 0.26 -8.13
N GLY A 8 0.91 1.06 -8.37
CA GLY A 8 1.04 2.39 -7.80
C GLY A 8 -0.06 3.35 -8.26
N ILE A 9 -0.45 3.29 -9.52
CA ILE A 9 -1.55 4.09 -10.09
C ILE A 9 -2.87 3.75 -9.41
N ALA A 10 -3.22 2.46 -9.31
CA ALA A 10 -4.47 2.02 -8.71
C ALA A 10 -4.57 2.40 -7.22
N ARG A 11 -3.49 2.24 -6.46
CA ARG A 11 -3.45 2.62 -5.04
C ARG A 11 -3.57 4.13 -4.85
N ARG A 12 -2.89 4.92 -5.69
CA ARG A 12 -3.04 6.38 -5.69
C ARG A 12 -4.48 6.77 -5.97
N GLN A 13 -5.11 6.18 -6.99
CA GLN A 13 -6.49 6.47 -7.33
C GLN A 13 -7.41 6.22 -6.12
N GLY A 14 -7.24 5.08 -5.42
CA GLY A 14 -8.03 4.80 -4.22
C GLY A 14 -7.86 5.85 -3.12
N VAL A 15 -6.64 6.36 -2.88
CA VAL A 15 -6.42 7.46 -1.93
C VAL A 15 -7.12 8.74 -2.38
N GLN A 16 -7.03 9.10 -3.67
CA GLN A 16 -7.69 10.28 -4.20
C GLN A 16 -9.21 10.19 -4.10
N ASP A 17 -9.77 9.03 -4.38
CA ASP A 17 -11.22 8.81 -4.32
C ASP A 17 -11.72 8.90 -2.87
N ALA A 18 -11.02 8.29 -1.91
CA ALA A 18 -11.37 8.39 -0.49
C ALA A 18 -11.32 9.85 0.03
N LEU A 19 -10.34 10.64 -0.41
CA LEU A 19 -10.27 12.05 -0.02
C LEU A 19 -11.42 12.87 -0.61
N ARG A 20 -11.80 12.61 -1.87
CA ARG A 20 -12.96 13.27 -2.49
C ARG A 20 -14.27 12.92 -1.79
N GLU A 21 -14.45 11.66 -1.37
CA GLU A 21 -15.64 11.21 -0.64
C GLU A 21 -15.86 11.98 0.66
N VAL A 22 -14.79 12.43 1.32
CA VAL A 22 -14.87 13.25 2.54
C VAL A 22 -14.75 14.76 2.26
N GLY A 23 -14.83 15.18 0.99
CA GLY A 23 -14.83 16.57 0.59
C GLY A 23 -13.46 17.26 0.60
N LEU A 24 -12.37 16.49 0.68
CA LEU A 24 -11.01 17.02 0.62
C LEU A 24 -10.51 17.14 -0.83
N ASN A 25 -9.67 18.14 -1.08
CA ASN A 25 -9.06 18.31 -2.40
C ASN A 25 -7.99 17.23 -2.63
N ALA A 26 -8.27 16.33 -3.56
CA ALA A 26 -7.35 15.27 -3.96
C ALA A 26 -6.44 15.64 -5.13
N ASP A 27 -6.69 16.78 -5.78
CA ASP A 27 -5.90 17.23 -6.91
C ASP A 27 -4.66 17.97 -6.40
N GLY A 28 -3.50 17.60 -6.88
CA GLY A 28 -2.25 18.22 -6.42
C GLY A 28 -1.65 17.64 -5.14
N LEU A 29 -2.16 16.50 -4.62
CA LEU A 29 -1.54 15.80 -3.50
C LEU A 29 -0.03 15.64 -3.74
N PRO A 30 0.82 16.02 -2.77
CA PRO A 30 2.24 15.79 -2.85
C PRO A 30 2.53 14.30 -2.99
N ARG A 31 3.42 13.95 -3.91
CA ARG A 31 3.80 12.56 -4.18
C ARG A 31 5.26 12.44 -4.54
N ALA A 32 5.87 11.32 -4.19
CA ALA A 32 7.18 10.90 -4.64
C ALA A 32 7.08 9.51 -5.26
N TYR A 33 7.92 9.22 -6.22
CA TYR A 33 7.90 7.97 -6.97
C TYR A 33 9.06 7.08 -6.55
N CYS A 34 8.74 5.88 -6.07
CA CYS A 34 9.72 4.87 -5.76
C CYS A 34 10.13 4.11 -7.03
N ALA A 35 11.42 3.99 -7.28
CA ALA A 35 11.96 3.16 -8.37
C ALA A 35 11.82 1.66 -8.05
N ALA A 36 11.78 1.31 -6.77
CA ALA A 36 11.56 -0.05 -6.27
C ALA A 36 10.75 -0.01 -4.95
N PHE A 37 10.12 -1.12 -4.59
CA PHE A 37 9.42 -1.24 -3.32
C PHE A 37 10.39 -1.65 -2.20
N SER A 38 11.37 -0.79 -1.92
CA SER A 38 12.41 -1.01 -0.93
C SER A 38 12.38 0.04 0.19
N MET A 39 13.09 -0.24 1.30
CA MET A 39 13.23 0.71 2.40
C MET A 39 14.05 1.93 1.97
N GLU A 40 15.08 1.74 1.15
CA GLU A 40 15.95 2.81 0.64
C GLU A 40 15.16 3.80 -0.19
N GLU A 41 14.30 3.30 -1.07
CA GLU A 41 13.40 4.15 -1.86
C GLU A 41 12.36 4.84 -0.99
N GLY A 42 11.83 4.15 0.03
CA GLY A 42 10.94 4.75 1.02
C GLY A 42 11.60 5.91 1.77
N HIS A 43 12.86 5.73 2.15
CA HIS A 43 13.68 6.76 2.79
C HIS A 43 13.87 7.95 1.86
N ARG A 44 14.39 7.74 0.65
CA ARG A 44 14.61 8.79 -0.35
C ARG A 44 13.33 9.58 -0.67
N CYS A 45 12.22 8.86 -0.93
CA CYS A 45 10.94 9.48 -1.24
C CYS A 45 10.40 10.32 -0.08
N MET A 46 10.62 9.87 1.17
CA MET A 46 10.15 10.63 2.34
C MET A 46 10.97 11.90 2.56
N GLU A 47 12.29 11.86 2.36
CA GLU A 47 13.13 13.06 2.38
C GLU A 47 12.66 14.08 1.33
N GLU A 48 12.40 13.62 0.09
CA GLU A 48 11.87 14.48 -0.97
C GLU A 48 10.53 15.11 -0.58
N LEU A 49 9.60 14.32 -0.01
CA LEU A 49 8.30 14.82 0.42
C LEU A 49 8.39 15.83 1.55
N LEU A 50 9.21 15.58 2.57
CA LEU A 50 9.42 16.51 3.68
C LEU A 50 10.06 17.84 3.23
N ALA A 51 10.99 17.78 2.28
CA ALA A 51 11.62 18.98 1.72
C ALA A 51 10.60 19.88 0.97
N ARG A 52 9.65 19.24 0.28
CA ARG A 52 8.61 19.95 -0.49
C ARG A 52 7.40 20.33 0.34
N CYS A 53 7.07 19.53 1.35
CA CYS A 53 5.88 19.67 2.17
C CYS A 53 6.23 19.44 3.65
N PRO A 54 6.91 20.37 4.33
CA PRO A 54 7.34 20.19 5.72
C PRO A 54 6.19 20.08 6.72
N GLN A 55 4.98 20.47 6.34
CA GLN A 55 3.78 20.45 7.19
C GLN A 55 2.86 19.24 6.91
N LEU A 56 3.34 18.22 6.18
CA LEU A 56 2.51 17.05 5.93
C LEU A 56 2.09 16.39 7.26
N ASP A 57 0.84 15.93 7.31
CA ASP A 57 0.19 15.31 8.48
C ASP A 57 -0.22 13.86 8.23
N GLY A 58 -0.10 13.38 6.99
CA GLY A 58 -0.41 11.99 6.63
C GLY A 58 0.39 11.50 5.43
N VAL A 59 0.78 10.24 5.47
CA VAL A 59 1.53 9.55 4.40
C VAL A 59 0.94 8.17 4.17
N VAL A 60 0.55 7.89 2.94
CA VAL A 60 0.19 6.54 2.50
C VAL A 60 1.29 6.00 1.60
N CYS A 61 1.91 4.92 2.04
CA CYS A 61 2.96 4.23 1.31
C CYS A 61 2.42 3.09 0.46
N VAL A 62 3.02 2.90 -0.72
CA VAL A 62 2.61 1.85 -1.65
C VAL A 62 2.78 0.43 -1.09
N THR A 63 3.74 0.21 -0.18
CA THR A 63 3.92 -1.04 0.57
C THR A 63 4.41 -0.75 2.00
N ASP A 64 4.32 -1.74 2.89
CA ASP A 64 4.90 -1.66 4.24
C ASP A 64 6.43 -1.48 4.21
N THR A 65 7.10 -2.11 3.25
CA THR A 65 8.57 -1.98 3.10
C THR A 65 8.96 -0.52 2.82
N VAL A 66 8.24 0.15 1.94
CA VAL A 66 8.42 1.60 1.69
C VAL A 66 8.09 2.42 2.93
N ALA A 67 7.02 2.05 3.67
CA ALA A 67 6.64 2.74 4.90
C ALA A 67 7.71 2.64 6.00
N PHE A 68 8.45 1.54 6.09
CA PHE A 68 9.56 1.42 7.05
C PHE A 68 10.69 2.41 6.76
N GLY A 69 11.02 2.64 5.48
CA GLY A 69 11.97 3.67 5.09
C GLY A 69 11.47 5.09 5.43
N ALA A 70 10.20 5.37 5.13
CA ALA A 70 9.57 6.63 5.48
C ALA A 70 9.54 6.88 7.00
N LEU A 71 9.27 5.84 7.80
CA LEU A 71 9.28 5.90 9.27
C LEU A 71 10.64 6.33 9.82
N GLN A 72 11.74 5.85 9.24
CA GLN A 72 13.09 6.24 9.65
C GLN A 72 13.33 7.74 9.46
N VAL A 73 12.96 8.28 8.30
CA VAL A 73 13.11 9.70 7.99
C VAL A 73 12.25 10.57 8.89
N LEU A 74 10.97 10.21 9.08
CA LEU A 74 10.06 10.95 9.95
C LEU A 74 10.61 11.04 11.39
N ARG A 75 11.14 9.94 11.92
CA ARG A 75 11.78 9.91 13.24
C ARG A 75 13.04 10.77 13.29
N ALA A 76 13.91 10.67 12.30
CA ALA A 76 15.13 11.49 12.22
C ALA A 76 14.81 12.99 12.15
N ALA A 77 13.68 13.33 11.52
CA ALA A 77 13.15 14.72 11.48
C ALA A 77 12.40 15.13 12.76
N GLY A 78 12.41 14.31 13.81
CA GLY A 78 11.74 14.60 15.09
C GLY A 78 10.20 14.52 15.02
N ARG A 79 9.61 13.94 13.96
CA ARG A 79 8.15 13.81 13.82
C ARG A 79 7.64 12.58 14.60
N ARG A 80 6.64 12.78 15.41
CA ARG A 80 6.00 11.71 16.19
C ARG A 80 4.93 11.03 15.34
N VAL A 81 5.29 9.91 14.71
CA VAL A 81 4.35 9.13 13.91
C VAL A 81 3.22 8.58 14.80
N GLY A 82 1.96 8.72 14.35
CA GLY A 82 0.76 8.44 15.12
C GLY A 82 0.28 9.60 16.00
N GLN A 83 0.99 10.75 15.99
CA GLN A 83 0.59 11.97 16.72
C GLN A 83 0.68 13.22 15.84
N ASP A 84 1.87 13.50 15.29
CA ASP A 84 2.10 14.66 14.43
C ASP A 84 1.89 14.32 12.96
N VAL A 85 2.06 13.06 12.59
CA VAL A 85 1.91 12.56 11.22
C VAL A 85 1.41 11.11 11.22
N GLY A 86 0.33 10.85 10.49
CA GLY A 86 -0.15 9.50 10.24
C GLY A 86 0.70 8.80 9.19
N LEU A 87 0.97 7.51 9.36
CA LEU A 87 1.69 6.68 8.40
C LEU A 87 0.96 5.36 8.18
N ALA A 88 0.60 5.07 6.94
CA ALA A 88 -0.04 3.81 6.55
C ALA A 88 0.74 3.09 5.46
N GLY A 89 0.78 1.77 5.54
CA GLY A 89 1.35 0.88 4.54
C GLY A 89 0.31 -0.05 3.92
N ILE A 90 0.78 -0.97 3.07
CA ILE A 90 -0.03 -2.01 2.43
C ILE A 90 0.78 -3.31 2.39
N GLY A 91 0.21 -4.42 2.91
CA GLY A 91 0.79 -5.75 2.83
C GLY A 91 0.76 -6.56 4.13
N ASP A 92 0.60 -5.92 5.29
CA ASP A 92 0.69 -6.51 6.63
C ASP A 92 1.97 -7.32 6.84
N ASN A 93 3.10 -6.70 6.51
CA ASN A 93 4.41 -7.26 6.79
C ASN A 93 4.58 -7.47 8.30
N TRP A 94 5.14 -8.63 8.69
CA TRP A 94 5.33 -9.00 10.09
C TRP A 94 6.14 -7.94 10.90
N ALA A 95 7.10 -7.28 10.25
CA ALA A 95 7.89 -6.21 10.86
C ALA A 95 7.03 -5.02 11.31
N GLY A 96 5.86 -4.79 10.69
CA GLY A 96 4.92 -3.76 11.09
C GLY A 96 4.34 -3.93 12.50
N LYS A 97 4.45 -5.14 13.09
CA LYS A 97 4.05 -5.42 14.47
C LYS A 97 5.13 -5.07 15.49
N VAL A 98 6.40 -5.07 15.09
CA VAL A 98 7.55 -4.91 16.02
C VAL A 98 8.18 -3.52 15.95
N VAL A 99 7.96 -2.77 14.87
CA VAL A 99 8.36 -1.35 14.82
C VAL A 99 7.54 -0.53 15.81
N GLN A 100 8.11 0.59 16.30
CA GLN A 100 7.41 1.52 17.18
C GLN A 100 7.31 2.90 16.48
N PRO A 101 6.11 3.49 16.37
CA PRO A 101 4.82 2.85 16.61
C PRO A 101 4.56 1.71 15.62
N GLY A 102 3.72 0.73 15.98
CA GLY A 102 3.31 -0.34 15.07
C GLY A 102 2.65 0.23 13.81
N LEU A 103 2.98 -0.32 12.65
CA LEU A 103 2.53 0.21 11.36
C LEU A 103 1.08 -0.23 11.06
N THR A 104 0.20 0.72 10.88
CA THR A 104 -1.15 0.53 10.31
C THR A 104 -1.03 0.19 8.84
N THR A 105 -1.78 -0.82 8.39
CA THR A 105 -1.61 -1.39 7.04
C THR A 105 -2.88 -2.07 6.56
N ILE A 106 -2.95 -2.32 5.26
CA ILE A 106 -3.99 -3.16 4.65
C ILE A 106 -3.44 -4.57 4.48
N ARG A 107 -4.18 -5.55 5.05
CA ARG A 107 -3.90 -6.99 4.88
C ARG A 107 -4.69 -7.55 3.73
N PHE A 108 -4.00 -8.22 2.79
CA PHE A 108 -4.62 -9.10 1.82
C PHE A 108 -4.54 -10.55 2.30
N TYR A 109 -5.54 -11.35 1.98
CA TYR A 109 -5.60 -12.77 2.34
C TYR A 109 -4.77 -13.62 1.37
N GLN A 110 -3.44 -13.47 1.40
CA GLN A 110 -2.48 -14.07 0.47
C GLN A 110 -2.65 -15.60 0.34
N LYS A 111 -2.90 -16.30 1.46
CA LYS A 111 -3.16 -17.73 1.46
C LYS A 111 -4.43 -18.08 0.66
N GLN A 112 -5.51 -17.32 0.84
CA GLN A 112 -6.75 -17.51 0.11
C GLN A 112 -6.59 -17.17 -1.37
N VAL A 113 -5.82 -16.14 -1.71
CA VAL A 113 -5.46 -15.81 -3.10
C VAL A 113 -4.79 -17.01 -3.78
N GLY A 114 -3.78 -17.60 -3.14
CA GLY A 114 -3.10 -18.79 -3.66
C GLY A 114 -4.03 -20.01 -3.80
N GLN A 115 -4.88 -20.25 -2.81
CA GLN A 115 -5.85 -21.35 -2.86
C GLN A 115 -6.88 -21.18 -3.99
N GLU A 116 -7.40 -19.96 -4.16
CA GLU A 116 -8.38 -19.70 -5.20
C GLU A 116 -7.77 -19.76 -6.60
N ALA A 117 -6.56 -19.23 -6.78
CA ALA A 117 -5.82 -19.35 -8.04
C ALA A 117 -5.58 -20.82 -8.43
N ALA A 118 -5.17 -21.67 -7.47
CA ALA A 118 -4.99 -23.10 -7.72
C ALA A 118 -6.31 -23.79 -8.07
N ARG A 119 -7.41 -23.46 -7.38
CA ARG A 119 -8.75 -24.02 -7.67
C ARG A 119 -9.21 -23.64 -9.07
N MET A 120 -9.06 -22.35 -9.45
CA MET A 120 -9.44 -21.90 -10.79
C MET A 120 -8.62 -22.60 -11.88
N LEU A 121 -7.32 -22.80 -11.66
CA LEU A 121 -6.46 -23.54 -12.59
C LEU A 121 -6.91 -25.00 -12.75
N LEU A 122 -7.14 -25.71 -11.65
CA LEU A 122 -7.60 -27.10 -11.70
C LEU A 122 -8.95 -27.23 -12.44
N GLN A 123 -9.89 -26.34 -12.18
CA GLN A 123 -11.17 -26.32 -12.89
C GLN A 123 -10.98 -26.08 -14.40
N SER A 124 -10.06 -25.19 -14.79
CA SER A 124 -9.77 -24.97 -16.22
C SER A 124 -9.16 -26.20 -16.90
N LEU A 125 -8.35 -26.97 -16.18
CA LEU A 125 -7.76 -28.22 -16.71
C LEU A 125 -8.78 -29.35 -16.86
N GLU A 126 -9.79 -29.40 -15.99
CA GLU A 126 -10.87 -30.41 -16.07
C GLU A 126 -11.84 -30.15 -17.24
N HIS A 127 -11.96 -28.90 -17.68
CA HIS A 127 -12.88 -28.45 -18.72
C HIS A 127 -12.21 -28.31 -20.11
N THR A 128 -11.25 -29.16 -20.44
CA THR A 128 -10.55 -29.18 -21.75
C THR A 128 -11.43 -29.60 -22.95
N GLY A 129 -12.71 -29.25 -22.96
CA GLY A 129 -13.62 -29.39 -24.10
C GLY A 129 -13.59 -28.11 -24.95
N ALA A 130 -13.58 -28.26 -26.29
CA ALA A 130 -13.45 -27.19 -27.29
C ALA A 130 -14.53 -26.11 -27.21
N GLY A 131 -14.37 -25.16 -26.27
CA GLY A 131 -15.20 -23.97 -26.12
C GLY A 131 -14.41 -22.87 -25.48
N THR A 132 -14.59 -21.63 -25.95
CA THR A 132 -14.09 -20.44 -25.27
C THR A 132 -14.80 -20.30 -23.92
N GLU A 133 -14.17 -20.79 -22.85
CA GLU A 133 -14.68 -20.54 -21.50
C GLU A 133 -14.66 -19.04 -21.19
N PRO A 134 -15.72 -18.51 -20.54
CA PRO A 134 -15.72 -17.12 -20.12
C PRO A 134 -14.58 -16.86 -19.13
N VAL A 135 -13.92 -15.71 -19.27
CA VAL A 135 -12.89 -15.27 -18.32
C VAL A 135 -13.51 -15.22 -16.93
N ARG A 136 -12.99 -16.04 -16.00
CA ARG A 136 -13.42 -16.03 -14.60
C ARG A 136 -12.59 -15.05 -13.82
N GLN A 137 -13.24 -14.22 -13.02
CA GLN A 137 -12.62 -13.26 -12.12
C GLN A 137 -13.18 -13.48 -10.71
N THR A 138 -12.29 -13.60 -9.74
CA THR A 138 -12.66 -13.67 -8.32
C THR A 138 -12.02 -12.50 -7.59
N THR A 139 -12.81 -11.76 -6.83
CA THR A 139 -12.33 -10.68 -5.97
C THR A 139 -12.34 -11.15 -4.53
N LEU A 140 -11.19 -11.04 -3.86
CA LEU A 140 -11.05 -11.33 -2.44
C LEU A 140 -11.06 -10.03 -1.63
N GLY A 141 -11.55 -10.12 -0.40
CA GLY A 141 -11.61 -8.99 0.52
C GLY A 141 -10.24 -8.60 1.09
N TYR A 142 -10.26 -7.55 1.91
CA TYR A 142 -9.10 -7.06 2.65
C TYR A 142 -9.50 -6.74 4.09
N THR A 143 -8.51 -6.50 4.96
CA THR A 143 -8.71 -6.00 6.32
C THR A 143 -7.81 -4.81 6.56
N LEU A 144 -8.36 -3.72 7.10
CA LEU A 144 -7.55 -2.66 7.69
C LEU A 144 -7.03 -3.16 9.05
N VAL A 145 -5.73 -3.12 9.22
CA VAL A 145 -5.05 -3.50 10.48
C VAL A 145 -4.54 -2.23 11.13
N GLU A 146 -5.33 -1.70 12.03
CA GLU A 146 -5.00 -0.49 12.78
C GLU A 146 -3.92 -0.78 13.83
N ARG A 147 -2.93 0.11 13.91
CA ARG A 147 -1.84 0.10 14.90
C ARG A 147 -1.50 1.54 15.28
N GLY A 148 -0.43 1.74 16.00
CA GLY A 148 -0.08 3.03 16.58
C GLY A 148 0.47 4.09 15.62
N SER A 149 0.52 3.85 14.30
CA SER A 149 1.02 4.82 13.32
C SER A 149 -0.05 5.73 12.70
N LEU A 150 -1.31 5.59 13.12
CA LEU A 150 -2.43 6.49 12.82
C LEU A 150 -2.99 7.07 14.09
#